data_490c494e442e80c87ff3ea2bf8eac12d
#
_entry.id   490c494e442e80c87ff3ea2bf8eac12d
#
_cell.length_a   1.000
_cell.length_b   1.000
_cell.length_c   1.000
_cell.angle_alpha   90.00
_cell.angle_beta   90.00
_cell.angle_gamma   90.00
#
_symmetry.space_group_name_H-M   'P 1'
#
loop_
_entity.id
_entity.type
_entity.pdbx_description
1 polymer ?
#
loop_
_entity_poly.entity_id
_entity_poly.type
_entity_poly.pdbx_seq_one_letter_code
_entity_poly.pdbx_strand_id
1 'polypeptide(L)'
;MGKALVVYESMWGNTEKVARAIADGLGDSMAVEVCEVGAATQSPSSDLALIVVGGPTHAFSLSRPSTREDARRRGADRGGESGVREWLDRLPDGPHAQRLATFDTRVTAMRHLPGSAARSAARAARHHGYRRTNDSESFYVADVAGPLVDGELERATAWGRRIAAAVPV
;
A
#
# COMPACT_ATOMS: atom_id res chain seq x y z
N MET A 1 0.55 16.35 -16.74
CA MET A 1 -0.16 15.43 -15.83
C MET A 1 0.89 14.55 -15.14
N GLY A 2 0.90 14.53 -13.81
CA GLY A 2 1.82 13.71 -13.06
C GLY A 2 1.55 12.21 -13.23
N LYS A 3 2.56 11.38 -13.00
CA LYS A 3 2.42 9.92 -13.02
C LYS A 3 2.47 9.36 -11.61
N ALA A 4 1.62 8.37 -11.32
CA ALA A 4 1.61 7.66 -10.06
C ALA A 4 1.72 6.14 -10.27
N LEU A 5 2.38 5.48 -9.33
CA LEU A 5 2.47 4.03 -9.25
C LEU A 5 1.82 3.57 -7.94
N VAL A 6 0.89 2.64 -8.02
CA VAL A 6 0.29 1.98 -6.86
C VAL A 6 0.78 0.54 -6.81
N VAL A 7 1.54 0.20 -5.75
CA VAL A 7 2.07 -1.15 -5.51
C VAL A 7 1.34 -1.75 -4.32
N TYR A 8 0.80 -2.95 -4.47
CA TYR A 8 0.08 -3.61 -3.40
C TYR A 8 0.47 -5.07 -3.22
N GLU A 9 0.31 -5.55 -1.99
CA GLU A 9 0.29 -6.97 -1.63
C GLU A 9 -1.12 -7.30 -1.13
N SER A 10 -1.69 -8.41 -1.59
CA SER A 10 -3.02 -8.85 -1.15
C SER A 10 -3.05 -10.36 -0.98
N MET A 11 -3.56 -10.84 0.16
CA MET A 11 -3.70 -12.27 0.45
C MET A 11 -5.13 -12.78 0.20
N TRP A 12 -6.12 -11.94 0.47
CA TRP A 12 -7.55 -12.27 0.39
C TRP A 12 -8.32 -11.43 -0.64
N GLY A 13 -7.63 -10.53 -1.35
CA GLY A 13 -8.22 -9.63 -2.34
C GLY A 13 -8.73 -8.30 -1.77
N ASN A 14 -8.78 -8.10 -0.47
CA ASN A 14 -9.29 -6.84 0.12
C ASN A 14 -8.32 -5.67 -0.11
N THR A 15 -7.03 -5.88 0.09
CA THR A 15 -6.01 -4.85 -0.16
C THR A 15 -5.95 -4.47 -1.63
N GLU A 16 -6.13 -5.43 -2.55
CA GLU A 16 -6.23 -5.15 -3.98
C GLU A 16 -7.41 -4.23 -4.30
N LYS A 17 -8.60 -4.50 -3.73
CA LYS A 17 -9.78 -3.65 -3.92
C LYS A 17 -9.51 -2.22 -3.45
N VAL A 18 -8.89 -2.06 -2.29
CA VAL A 18 -8.48 -0.75 -1.77
C VAL A 18 -7.47 -0.07 -2.68
N ALA A 19 -6.44 -0.79 -3.16
CA ALA A 19 -5.44 -0.24 -4.08
C ALA A 19 -6.07 0.29 -5.38
N ARG A 20 -7.03 -0.44 -5.95
CA ARG A 20 -7.76 -0.03 -7.14
C ARG A 20 -8.63 1.20 -6.89
N ALA A 21 -9.34 1.24 -5.75
CA ALA A 21 -10.14 2.41 -5.38
C ALA A 21 -9.28 3.68 -5.14
N ILE A 22 -8.08 3.51 -4.55
CA ILE A 22 -7.11 4.60 -4.44
C ILE A 22 -6.68 5.08 -5.84
N ALA A 23 -6.38 4.15 -6.74
CA ALA A 23 -5.97 4.46 -8.11
C ALA A 23 -7.08 5.19 -8.88
N ASP A 24 -8.35 4.82 -8.69
CA ASP A 24 -9.49 5.55 -9.27
C ASP A 24 -9.49 7.01 -8.82
N GLY A 25 -9.26 7.26 -7.53
CA GLY A 25 -9.18 8.62 -7.01
C GLY A 25 -7.96 9.41 -7.50
N LEU A 26 -6.82 8.76 -7.67
CA LEU A 26 -5.62 9.38 -8.27
C LEU A 26 -5.84 9.70 -9.75
N GLY A 27 -6.57 8.82 -10.46
CA GLY A 27 -6.83 8.92 -11.90
C GLY A 27 -7.59 10.17 -12.32
N ASP A 28 -8.25 10.87 -11.40
CA ASP A 28 -8.91 12.16 -11.68
C ASP A 28 -7.90 13.25 -12.11
N SER A 29 -6.62 13.11 -11.73
CA SER A 29 -5.60 14.14 -11.99
C SER A 29 -4.21 13.60 -12.35
N MET A 30 -4.01 12.30 -12.35
CA MET A 30 -2.73 11.64 -12.61
C MET A 30 -2.88 10.47 -13.58
N ALA A 31 -1.84 10.15 -14.32
CA ALA A 31 -1.73 8.87 -15.01
C ALA A 31 -1.29 7.80 -14.01
N VAL A 32 -2.09 6.76 -13.81
CA VAL A 32 -1.89 5.78 -12.74
C VAL A 32 -1.60 4.40 -13.29
N GLU A 33 -0.53 3.78 -12.79
CA GLU A 33 -0.25 2.36 -12.96
C GLU A 33 -0.52 1.65 -11.63
N VAL A 34 -1.17 0.49 -11.68
CA VAL A 34 -1.46 -0.35 -10.51
C VAL A 34 -0.85 -1.72 -10.74
N CYS A 35 -0.03 -2.19 -9.83
CA CYS A 35 0.55 -3.52 -9.94
C CYS A 35 0.66 -4.23 -8.58
N GLU A 36 0.55 -5.54 -8.64
CA GLU A 36 0.86 -6.43 -7.51
C GLU A 36 2.37 -6.42 -7.27
N VAL A 37 2.77 -6.50 -6.02
CA VAL A 37 4.17 -6.33 -5.58
C VAL A 37 5.16 -7.28 -6.25
N GLY A 38 4.75 -8.51 -6.58
CA GLY A 38 5.59 -9.48 -7.29
C GLY A 38 5.91 -9.09 -8.73
N ALA A 39 5.08 -8.26 -9.35
CA ALA A 39 5.27 -7.73 -10.70
C ALA A 39 5.88 -6.31 -10.71
N ALA A 40 5.99 -5.67 -9.55
CA ALA A 40 6.48 -4.30 -9.45
C ALA A 40 7.99 -4.22 -9.72
N THR A 41 8.39 -3.21 -10.50
CA THR A 41 9.82 -2.93 -10.71
C THR A 41 10.54 -2.56 -9.41
N GLN A 42 11.79 -3.00 -9.25
CA GLN A 42 12.63 -2.63 -8.12
C GLN A 42 13.23 -1.22 -8.23
N SER A 43 13.17 -0.64 -9.41
CA SER A 43 13.67 0.72 -9.67
C SER A 43 12.54 1.55 -10.29
N PRO A 44 11.64 2.10 -9.47
CA PRO A 44 10.57 2.96 -9.97
C PRO A 44 11.12 4.12 -10.79
N SER A 45 10.45 4.43 -11.91
CA SER A 45 10.90 5.48 -12.83
C SER A 45 11.01 6.84 -12.14
N SER A 46 12.03 7.61 -12.52
CA SER A 46 12.26 8.95 -11.98
C SER A 46 11.21 9.98 -12.44
N ASP A 47 10.39 9.66 -13.43
CA ASP A 47 9.29 10.52 -13.92
C ASP A 47 7.98 10.36 -13.10
N LEU A 48 7.97 9.42 -12.16
CA LEU A 48 6.86 9.31 -11.21
C LEU A 48 6.87 10.50 -10.23
N ALA A 49 5.73 11.10 -10.04
CA ALA A 49 5.53 12.13 -9.02
C ALA A 49 5.13 11.53 -7.66
N LEU A 50 4.43 10.39 -7.70
CA LEU A 50 3.90 9.71 -6.51
C LEU A 50 4.04 8.19 -6.62
N ILE A 51 4.46 7.57 -5.52
CA ILE A 51 4.40 6.13 -5.31
C ILE A 51 3.48 5.87 -4.12
N VAL A 52 2.50 4.99 -4.28
CA VAL A 52 1.59 4.54 -3.22
C VAL A 52 1.86 3.07 -2.96
N VAL A 53 2.15 2.71 -1.72
CA VAL A 53 2.49 1.33 -1.37
C VAL A 53 1.59 0.84 -0.27
N GLY A 54 1.02 -0.35 -0.42
CA GLY A 54 0.17 -0.91 0.61
C GLY A 54 0.12 -2.42 0.67
N GLY A 55 -0.24 -2.91 1.84
CA GLY A 55 -0.36 -4.33 2.12
C GLY A 55 -1.23 -4.60 3.33
N PRO A 56 -1.56 -5.87 3.59
CA PRO A 56 -2.29 -6.23 4.80
C PRO A 56 -1.39 -6.10 6.03
N THR A 57 -1.97 -5.68 7.14
CA THR A 57 -1.27 -5.73 8.44
C THR A 57 -1.27 -7.14 8.96
N HIS A 58 -0.08 -7.72 9.06
CA HIS A 58 0.19 -9.02 9.67
C HIS A 58 0.99 -8.83 10.95
N ALA A 59 0.48 -9.30 12.09
CA ALA A 59 1.15 -9.16 13.38
C ALA A 59 1.66 -7.73 13.61
N PHE A 60 0.79 -6.74 13.42
CA PHE A 60 1.03 -5.29 13.61
C PHE A 60 2.06 -4.66 12.67
N SER A 61 2.43 -5.30 11.58
CA SER A 61 3.45 -4.84 10.64
C SER A 61 3.19 -5.36 9.22
N LEU A 62 4.13 -5.13 8.34
CA LEU A 62 4.19 -5.76 7.02
C LEU A 62 4.29 -7.28 7.14
N SER A 63 3.72 -7.99 6.18
CA SER A 63 3.81 -9.44 6.10
C SER A 63 5.26 -9.94 6.08
N ARG A 64 5.45 -11.17 6.51
CA ARG A 64 6.70 -11.93 6.46
C ARG A 64 6.44 -13.28 5.80
N PRO A 65 7.46 -13.99 5.33
CA PRO A 65 7.26 -15.34 4.76
C PRO A 65 6.41 -16.25 5.66
N SER A 66 6.66 -16.25 6.97
CA SER A 66 5.91 -17.04 7.94
C SER A 66 4.44 -16.63 8.05
N THR A 67 4.14 -15.32 8.10
CA THR A 67 2.75 -14.85 8.21
C THR A 67 1.99 -15.02 6.89
N ARG A 68 2.66 -14.97 5.75
CA ARG A 68 2.06 -15.31 4.45
C ARG A 68 1.74 -16.80 4.35
N GLU A 69 2.63 -17.66 4.86
CA GLU A 69 2.37 -19.09 4.93
C GLU A 69 1.18 -19.41 5.84
N ASP A 70 1.07 -18.76 7.00
CA ASP A 70 -0.08 -18.90 7.89
C ASP A 70 -1.38 -18.45 7.20
N ALA A 71 -1.36 -17.36 6.43
CA ALA A 71 -2.51 -16.91 5.65
C ALA A 71 -2.93 -17.96 4.62
N ARG A 72 -1.98 -18.57 3.91
CA ARG A 72 -2.27 -19.66 2.95
C ARG A 72 -2.90 -20.87 3.62
N ARG A 73 -2.41 -21.27 4.78
CA ARG A 73 -2.99 -22.37 5.57
C ARG A 73 -4.42 -22.08 6.01
N ARG A 74 -4.77 -20.80 6.17
CA ARG A 74 -6.12 -20.35 6.48
C ARG A 74 -7.00 -20.15 5.25
N GLY A 75 -6.51 -20.45 4.04
CA GLY A 75 -7.27 -20.41 2.81
C GLY A 75 -7.04 -19.18 1.94
N ALA A 76 -6.05 -18.34 2.22
CA ALA A 76 -5.69 -17.24 1.32
C ALA A 76 -5.24 -17.80 -0.03
N ASP A 77 -5.83 -17.32 -1.11
CA ASP A 77 -5.62 -17.80 -2.48
C ASP A 77 -4.76 -16.84 -3.32
N ARG A 78 -4.32 -15.73 -2.74
CA ARG A 78 -3.51 -14.69 -3.37
C ARG A 78 -2.19 -14.49 -2.61
N GLY A 79 -1.34 -13.63 -3.16
CA GLY A 79 -0.04 -13.32 -2.61
C GLY A 79 1.07 -14.25 -3.08
N GLY A 80 2.21 -13.67 -3.36
CA GLY A 80 3.40 -14.36 -3.83
C GLY A 80 4.36 -14.76 -2.69
N GLU A 81 5.54 -15.20 -3.07
CA GLU A 81 6.63 -15.47 -2.13
C GLU A 81 7.21 -14.18 -1.55
N SER A 82 7.23 -13.12 -2.36
CA SER A 82 7.70 -11.78 -1.97
C SER A 82 6.53 -10.85 -1.66
N GLY A 83 6.67 -10.04 -0.63
CA GLY A 83 5.69 -9.05 -0.23
C GLY A 83 6.24 -7.62 -0.26
N VAL A 84 5.45 -6.67 0.23
CA VAL A 84 5.83 -5.25 0.30
C VAL A 84 7.11 -5.05 1.12
N ARG A 85 7.33 -5.82 2.18
CA ARG A 85 8.56 -5.75 2.97
C ARG A 85 9.79 -5.96 2.11
N GLU A 86 9.84 -7.06 1.37
CA GLU A 86 10.98 -7.43 0.53
C GLU A 86 11.15 -6.47 -0.64
N TRP A 87 10.05 -5.95 -1.18
CA TRP A 87 10.10 -4.95 -2.25
C TRP A 87 10.70 -3.64 -1.74
N LEU A 88 10.29 -3.15 -0.58
CA LEU A 88 10.84 -1.94 0.04
C LEU A 88 12.32 -2.10 0.37
N ASP A 89 12.72 -3.25 0.92
CA ASP A 89 14.12 -3.53 1.29
C ASP A 89 15.08 -3.52 0.08
N ARG A 90 14.56 -3.71 -1.13
CA ARG A 90 15.33 -3.73 -2.37
C ARG A 90 15.28 -2.41 -3.15
N LEU A 91 14.54 -1.42 -2.66
CA LEU A 91 14.52 -0.11 -3.32
C LEU A 91 15.92 0.51 -3.32
N PRO A 92 16.27 1.23 -4.40
CA PRO A 92 17.55 1.94 -4.42
C PRO A 92 17.56 3.06 -3.37
N ASP A 93 18.73 3.31 -2.78
CA ASP A 93 18.92 4.45 -1.90
C ASP A 93 18.94 5.75 -2.71
N GLY A 94 18.36 6.81 -2.11
CA GLY A 94 18.23 8.11 -2.73
C GLY A 94 19.12 9.20 -2.12
N PRO A 95 18.92 10.44 -2.54
CA PRO A 95 17.63 11.14 -2.46
C PRO A 95 16.70 10.88 -3.65
N HIS A 96 15.40 10.76 -3.36
CA HIS A 96 14.35 10.58 -4.36
C HIS A 96 13.46 11.82 -4.45
N ALA A 97 13.14 12.24 -5.68
CA ALA A 97 12.21 13.34 -5.93
C ALA A 97 10.75 12.89 -5.76
N GLN A 98 10.48 11.60 -5.96
CA GLN A 98 9.15 11.03 -5.83
C GLN A 98 8.64 11.15 -4.40
N ARG A 99 7.36 11.48 -4.27
CA ARG A 99 6.65 11.33 -3.00
C ARG A 99 6.22 9.89 -2.80
N LEU A 100 6.12 9.47 -1.56
CA LEU A 100 5.66 8.13 -1.23
C LEU A 100 4.58 8.21 -0.15
N ALA A 101 3.41 7.64 -0.43
CA ALA A 101 2.31 7.45 0.51
C ALA A 101 2.14 5.95 0.80
N THR A 102 1.61 5.62 1.96
CA THR A 102 1.44 4.23 2.37
C THR A 102 0.03 3.96 2.88
N PHE A 103 -0.48 2.77 2.63
CA PHE A 103 -1.76 2.34 3.18
C PHE A 103 -1.68 0.88 3.67
N ASP A 104 -2.65 0.48 4.46
CA ASP A 104 -2.84 -0.92 4.81
C ASP A 104 -4.32 -1.28 4.90
N THR A 105 -4.57 -2.58 4.93
CA THR A 105 -5.82 -3.14 5.40
C THR A 105 -5.59 -3.83 6.74
N ARG A 106 -6.50 -3.65 7.68
CA ARG A 106 -6.42 -4.26 9.01
C ARG A 106 -7.79 -4.57 9.59
N VAL A 107 -7.83 -5.57 10.44
CA VAL A 107 -9.08 -5.96 11.12
C VAL A 107 -9.55 -4.84 12.04
N THR A 108 -10.84 -4.52 11.99
CA THR A 108 -11.46 -3.44 12.76
C THR A 108 -11.21 -3.57 14.26
N ALA A 109 -11.26 -4.79 14.79
CA ALA A 109 -11.01 -5.06 16.21
C ALA A 109 -9.60 -4.61 16.67
N MET A 110 -8.65 -4.52 15.73
CA MET A 110 -7.25 -4.16 16.00
C MET A 110 -6.96 -2.66 15.78
N ARG A 111 -7.98 -1.85 15.44
CA ARG A 111 -7.79 -0.44 15.01
C ARG A 111 -7.09 0.46 16.04
N HIS A 112 -7.23 0.16 17.33
CA HIS A 112 -6.63 0.94 18.41
C HIS A 112 -5.27 0.43 18.88
N LEU A 113 -4.83 -0.72 18.36
CA LEU A 113 -3.54 -1.28 18.74
C LEU A 113 -2.39 -0.60 17.98
N PRO A 114 -1.22 -0.42 18.63
CA PRO A 114 -0.08 0.19 17.97
C PRO A 114 0.49 -0.70 16.88
N GLY A 115 1.09 -0.05 15.87
CA GLY A 115 1.71 -0.75 14.75
C GLY A 115 0.74 -1.05 13.61
N SER A 116 1.23 -0.90 12.39
CA SER A 116 0.50 -1.23 11.17
C SER A 116 1.47 -1.41 10.01
N ALA A 117 1.02 -2.09 8.94
CA ALA A 117 1.82 -2.25 7.73
C ALA A 117 2.12 -0.89 7.07
N ALA A 118 1.16 0.04 7.03
CA ALA A 118 1.36 1.37 6.47
C ALA A 118 2.48 2.14 7.19
N ARG A 119 2.51 2.12 8.51
CA ARG A 119 3.57 2.78 9.29
C ARG A 119 4.93 2.13 9.10
N SER A 120 4.97 0.81 9.03
CA SER A 120 6.20 0.06 8.77
C SER A 120 6.74 0.35 7.38
N ALA A 121 5.87 0.38 6.36
CA ALA A 121 6.23 0.75 4.99
C ALA A 121 6.77 2.18 4.90
N ALA A 122 6.12 3.13 5.55
CA ALA A 122 6.56 4.52 5.59
C ALA A 122 7.94 4.69 6.25
N ARG A 123 8.23 3.88 7.27
CA ARG A 123 9.55 3.88 7.92
C ARG A 123 10.62 3.31 6.99
N ALA A 124 10.35 2.17 6.34
CA ALA A 124 11.27 1.55 5.41
C ALA A 124 11.60 2.48 4.23
N ALA A 125 10.59 3.07 3.60
CA ALA A 125 10.78 4.02 2.51
C ALA A 125 11.65 5.22 2.89
N ARG A 126 11.52 5.72 4.12
CA ARG A 126 12.39 6.81 4.62
C ARG A 126 13.85 6.41 4.73
N HIS A 127 14.15 5.17 5.09
CA HIS A 127 15.53 4.68 5.12
C HIS A 127 16.18 4.72 3.73
N HIS A 128 15.38 4.53 2.67
CA HIS A 128 15.83 4.64 1.29
C HIS A 128 15.77 6.07 0.72
N GLY A 129 15.45 7.09 1.52
CA GLY A 129 15.48 8.49 1.12
C GLY A 129 14.22 9.00 0.41
N TYR A 130 13.10 8.27 0.44
CA TYR A 130 11.84 8.74 -0.12
C TYR A 130 11.17 9.79 0.76
N ARG A 131 10.71 10.88 0.15
CA ARG A 131 9.92 11.89 0.83
C ARG A 131 8.50 11.39 1.05
N ARG A 132 8.01 11.46 2.28
CA ARG A 132 6.61 11.14 2.58
C ARG A 132 5.69 12.27 2.09
N THR A 133 4.55 11.91 1.52
CA THR A 133 3.34 12.66 1.81
C THR A 133 3.06 12.41 3.28
N ASN A 134 2.52 13.35 4.04
CA ASN A 134 2.24 13.13 5.47
C ASN A 134 1.12 12.13 5.74
N ASP A 135 0.77 11.28 4.76
CA ASP A 135 -0.38 10.40 4.77
C ASP A 135 0.02 8.92 4.76
N SER A 136 -0.22 8.28 5.89
CA SER A 136 -0.38 6.82 5.98
C SER A 136 -1.82 6.55 6.40
N GLU A 137 -2.55 5.72 5.67
CA GLU A 137 -3.96 5.46 5.92
C GLU A 137 -4.22 3.97 6.15
N SER A 138 -5.13 3.66 7.07
CA SER A 138 -5.61 2.30 7.30
C SER A 138 -7.05 2.14 6.82
N PHE A 139 -7.33 1.05 6.14
CA PHE A 139 -8.65 0.64 5.68
C PHE A 139 -9.05 -0.65 6.39
N TYR A 140 -10.32 -0.76 6.76
CA TYR A 140 -10.74 -1.78 7.70
C TYR A 140 -11.49 -2.94 7.04
N VAL A 141 -11.16 -4.14 7.51
CA VAL A 141 -11.89 -5.39 7.22
C VAL A 141 -12.58 -5.88 8.48
N ALA A 142 -13.71 -6.56 8.31
CA ALA A 142 -14.47 -7.11 9.43
C ALA A 142 -13.70 -8.24 10.13
N ASP A 143 -13.03 -9.10 9.35
CA ASP A 143 -12.21 -10.22 9.82
C ASP A 143 -11.02 -10.42 8.87
N VAL A 144 -10.12 -11.33 9.18
CA VAL A 144 -8.87 -11.60 8.44
C VAL A 144 -9.10 -11.81 6.94
N ALA A 145 -10.10 -12.59 6.56
CA ALA A 145 -10.45 -12.81 5.16
C ALA A 145 -11.38 -11.72 4.56
N GLY A 146 -11.79 -10.77 5.33
CA GLY A 146 -12.78 -9.75 4.95
C GLY A 146 -14.17 -10.01 5.54
N PRO A 147 -15.21 -9.41 4.98
CA PRO A 147 -15.16 -8.41 3.90
C PRO A 147 -14.60 -7.05 4.36
N LEU A 148 -14.35 -6.16 3.40
CA LEU A 148 -14.13 -4.74 3.70
C LEU A 148 -15.37 -4.18 4.41
N VAL A 149 -15.14 -3.32 5.39
CA VAL A 149 -16.22 -2.58 6.06
C VAL A 149 -16.91 -1.66 5.05
N ASP A 150 -18.22 -1.49 5.17
CA ASP A 150 -19.00 -0.62 4.30
C ASP A 150 -18.43 0.81 4.31
N GLY A 151 -18.31 1.41 3.11
CA GLY A 151 -17.78 2.76 2.92
C GLY A 151 -16.27 2.85 2.77
N GLU A 152 -15.51 1.77 2.96
CA GLU A 152 -14.05 1.80 2.88
C GLU A 152 -13.52 2.03 1.46
N LEU A 153 -14.21 1.55 0.42
CA LEU A 153 -13.81 1.80 -0.97
C LEU A 153 -14.01 3.26 -1.35
N GLU A 154 -15.12 3.88 -0.96
CA GLU A 154 -15.40 5.30 -1.15
C GLU A 154 -14.36 6.15 -0.41
N ARG A 155 -14.01 5.75 0.82
CA ARG A 155 -12.97 6.41 1.61
C ARG A 155 -11.60 6.28 0.96
N ALA A 156 -11.29 5.14 0.36
CA ALA A 156 -10.05 4.90 -0.37
C ALA A 156 -9.95 5.79 -1.61
N THR A 157 -11.03 5.91 -2.40
CA THR A 157 -11.09 6.81 -3.55
C THR A 157 -10.91 8.28 -3.12
N ALA A 158 -11.58 8.70 -2.05
CA ALA A 158 -11.43 10.05 -1.53
C ALA A 158 -10.01 10.33 -1.02
N TRP A 159 -9.37 9.33 -0.40
CA TRP A 159 -7.96 9.44 0.02
C TRP A 159 -7.01 9.56 -1.19
N GLY A 160 -7.26 8.80 -2.28
CA GLY A 160 -6.52 8.91 -3.54
C GLY A 160 -6.55 10.35 -4.09
N ARG A 161 -7.74 10.98 -4.17
CA ARG A 161 -7.89 12.40 -4.56
C ARG A 161 -7.10 13.34 -3.67
N ARG A 162 -7.15 13.12 -2.35
CA ARG A 162 -6.46 13.97 -1.37
C ARG A 162 -4.95 13.92 -1.52
N ILE A 163 -4.37 12.73 -1.67
CA ILE A 163 -2.91 12.60 -1.83
C ILE A 163 -2.43 13.09 -3.19
N ALA A 164 -3.24 12.96 -4.25
CA ALA A 164 -2.94 13.55 -5.57
C ALA A 164 -2.84 15.08 -5.47
N ALA A 165 -3.79 15.73 -4.79
CA ALA A 165 -3.80 17.18 -4.59
C ALA A 165 -2.61 17.70 -3.78
N ALA A 166 -1.98 16.85 -2.98
CA ALA A 166 -0.79 17.20 -2.19
C ALA A 166 0.53 17.09 -2.98
N VAL A 167 0.50 16.55 -4.20
CA VAL A 167 1.67 16.47 -5.09
C VAL A 167 1.86 17.83 -5.77
N PRO A 168 3.02 18.50 -5.64
CA PRO A 168 3.27 19.74 -6.38
C PRO A 168 3.22 19.50 -7.87
N VAL A 169 2.61 20.44 -8.60
CA VAL A 169 2.61 20.50 -10.07
C VAL A 169 3.99 20.92 -10.56
#